data_8a84e6dad9f248e1e62277c6103a1ece
#
_entry.id   8a84e6dad9f248e1e62277c6103a1ece
#
_cell.length_a   1.000
_cell.length_b   1.000
_cell.length_c   1.000
_cell.angle_alpha   90.00
_cell.angle_beta   90.00
_cell.angle_gamma   90.00
#
_symmetry.space_group_name_H-M   'P 1'
#
loop_
_entity.id
_entity.type
_entity.pdbx_description
1 polymer ?
#
loop_
_entity_poly.entity_id
_entity_poly.type
_entity_poly.pdbx_seq_one_letter_code
_entity_poly.pdbx_strand_id
1 'polypeptide(L)'
;MFAVEVLGGAVPFAAVAIGLAVILLGGAPAIAISVVAVAAAMGAAIVVPRIRLARFRYEVRDDEIDLRRGIVVQTRTLVPMARVQHVDTRRTVLSQSFGLAAVVFHTAAGTNEIPALREADAAAIRDRIADLARAPEVL
;
A
#
# COMPACT_ATOMS: atom_id res chain seq x y z
N MET A 1 4.06 11.97 4.05
CA MET A 1 3.70 10.57 3.84
C MET A 1 3.22 10.29 2.41
N PHE A 2 2.62 11.22 1.71
CA PHE A 2 2.27 11.15 0.28
C PHE A 2 3.48 11.10 -0.67
N ALA A 3 4.62 11.65 -0.29
CA ALA A 3 5.81 11.72 -1.16
C ALA A 3 6.42 10.36 -1.53
N VAL A 4 6.29 9.37 -0.67
CA VAL A 4 6.87 8.03 -0.91
C VAL A 4 6.02 7.20 -1.88
N GLU A 5 4.70 7.40 -1.90
CA GLU A 5 3.81 6.74 -2.87
C GLU A 5 3.94 7.35 -4.26
N VAL A 6 4.08 8.68 -4.33
CA VAL A 6 4.31 9.39 -5.60
C VAL A 6 5.68 9.02 -6.20
N LEU A 7 6.72 8.89 -5.38
CA LEU A 7 8.05 8.43 -5.81
C LEU A 7 8.03 6.97 -6.30
N GLY A 8 7.25 6.09 -5.66
CA GLY A 8 7.14 4.69 -6.06
C GLY A 8 6.46 4.51 -7.42
N GLY A 9 5.55 5.40 -7.82
CA GLY A 9 4.89 5.40 -9.12
C GLY A 9 5.66 6.19 -10.19
N ALA A 10 6.35 7.27 -9.83
CA ALA A 10 7.06 8.13 -10.77
C ALA A 10 8.36 7.52 -11.30
N VAL A 11 9.05 6.73 -10.51
CA VAL A 11 10.34 6.09 -10.90
C VAL A 11 10.22 5.21 -12.15
N PRO A 12 9.24 4.30 -12.27
CA PRO A 12 9.11 3.49 -13.48
C PRO A 12 8.74 4.33 -14.71
N PHE A 13 7.91 5.36 -14.56
CA PHE A 13 7.58 6.27 -15.67
C PHE A 13 8.78 7.09 -16.15
N ALA A 14 9.59 7.60 -15.22
CA ALA A 14 10.81 8.31 -15.55
C ALA A 14 11.84 7.41 -16.27
N ALA A 15 12.01 6.17 -15.81
CA ALA A 15 12.91 5.20 -16.44
C ALA A 15 12.44 4.84 -17.87
N VAL A 16 11.15 4.67 -18.09
CA VAL A 16 10.57 4.44 -19.42
C VAL A 16 10.77 5.64 -20.33
N ALA A 17 10.55 6.87 -19.85
CA ALA A 17 10.73 8.10 -20.62
C ALA A 17 12.19 8.32 -21.00
N ILE A 18 13.13 8.09 -20.09
CA ILE A 18 14.57 8.18 -20.34
C ILE A 18 14.99 7.09 -21.36
N GLY A 19 14.51 5.87 -21.21
CA GLY A 19 14.77 4.78 -22.15
C GLY A 19 14.31 5.13 -23.56
N LEU A 20 13.12 5.68 -23.72
CA LEU A 20 12.57 6.09 -25.01
C LEU A 20 13.38 7.23 -25.63
N ALA A 21 13.79 8.24 -24.84
CA ALA A 21 14.64 9.35 -25.32
C ALA A 21 16.00 8.87 -25.82
N VAL A 22 16.62 7.91 -25.13
CA VAL A 22 17.91 7.32 -25.51
C VAL A 22 17.77 6.46 -26.78
N ILE A 23 16.66 5.75 -26.96
CA ILE A 23 16.36 4.99 -28.19
C ILE A 23 16.25 5.94 -29.39
N LEU A 24 15.60 7.08 -29.22
CA LEU A 24 15.38 8.04 -30.31
C LEU A 24 16.63 8.85 -30.69
N LEU A 25 17.58 9.04 -29.76
CA LEU A 25 18.74 9.90 -29.92
C LEU A 25 20.07 9.16 -30.01
N GLY A 26 20.11 7.85 -29.72
CA GLY A 26 21.33 7.05 -29.57
C GLY A 26 21.51 5.98 -30.64
N GLY A 27 22.74 5.52 -30.77
CA GLY A 27 23.11 4.38 -31.64
C GLY A 27 22.82 3.02 -31.01
N ALA A 28 23.18 1.93 -31.70
CA ALA A 28 22.90 0.56 -31.28
C ALA A 28 23.21 0.20 -29.79
N PRO A 29 24.32 0.65 -29.17
CA PRO A 29 24.56 0.36 -27.75
C PRO A 29 23.56 1.06 -26.82
N ALA A 30 23.08 2.25 -27.19
CA ALA A 30 22.11 2.99 -26.42
C ALA A 30 20.74 2.28 -26.37
N ILE A 31 20.38 1.63 -27.47
CA ILE A 31 19.14 0.82 -27.55
C ILE A 31 19.21 -0.35 -26.57
N ALA A 32 20.34 -1.08 -26.54
CA ALA A 32 20.50 -2.22 -25.65
C ALA A 32 20.38 -1.81 -24.16
N ILE A 33 21.06 -0.74 -23.76
CA ILE A 33 20.99 -0.20 -22.39
C ILE A 33 19.57 0.22 -22.03
N SER A 34 18.86 0.86 -22.95
CA SER A 34 17.48 1.31 -22.75
C SER A 34 16.51 0.16 -22.56
N VAL A 35 16.62 -0.90 -23.34
CA VAL A 35 15.79 -2.11 -23.21
C VAL A 35 16.01 -2.76 -21.85
N VAL A 36 17.26 -2.89 -21.40
CA VAL A 36 17.57 -3.44 -20.07
C VAL A 36 17.00 -2.56 -18.96
N ALA A 37 17.16 -1.24 -19.06
CA ALA A 37 16.63 -0.31 -18.06
C ALA A 37 15.11 -0.35 -17.96
N VAL A 38 14.39 -0.41 -19.08
CA VAL A 38 12.93 -0.53 -19.12
C VAL A 38 12.48 -1.88 -18.55
N ALA A 39 13.13 -2.98 -18.91
CA ALA A 39 12.83 -4.30 -18.37
C ALA A 39 13.05 -4.37 -16.85
N ALA A 40 14.12 -3.79 -16.35
CA ALA A 40 14.40 -3.70 -14.91
C ALA A 40 13.36 -2.85 -14.18
N ALA A 41 12.97 -1.71 -14.75
CA ALA A 41 11.93 -0.85 -14.18
C ALA A 41 10.55 -1.53 -14.13
N MET A 42 10.18 -2.26 -15.19
CA MET A 42 8.95 -3.05 -15.22
C MET A 42 8.98 -4.19 -14.19
N GLY A 43 10.10 -4.90 -14.09
CA GLY A 43 10.31 -5.93 -13.08
C GLY A 43 10.16 -5.38 -11.66
N ALA A 44 10.80 -4.25 -11.38
CA ALA A 44 10.68 -3.57 -10.09
C ALA A 44 9.25 -3.10 -9.79
N ALA A 45 8.52 -2.59 -10.78
CA ALA A 45 7.13 -2.16 -10.63
C ALA A 45 6.19 -3.31 -10.23
N ILE A 46 6.51 -4.54 -10.57
CA ILE A 46 5.72 -5.74 -10.21
C ILE A 46 6.21 -6.33 -8.88
N VAL A 47 7.52 -6.43 -8.69
CA VAL A 47 8.13 -7.12 -7.55
C VAL A 47 8.03 -6.31 -6.27
N VAL A 48 8.28 -4.99 -6.33
CA VAL A 48 8.27 -4.12 -5.14
C VAL A 48 6.91 -4.11 -4.42
N PRO A 49 5.76 -3.90 -5.08
CA PRO A 49 4.48 -3.95 -4.39
C PRO A 49 4.15 -5.33 -3.84
N ARG A 50 4.54 -6.41 -4.51
CA ARG A 50 4.36 -7.77 -4.00
C ARG A 50 5.14 -8.02 -2.72
N ILE A 51 6.40 -7.57 -2.66
CA ILE A 51 7.23 -7.69 -1.44
C ILE A 51 6.66 -6.81 -0.32
N ARG A 52 6.19 -5.59 -0.63
CA ARG A 52 5.55 -4.72 0.36
C ARG A 52 4.31 -5.36 0.97
N LEU A 53 3.44 -5.95 0.16
CA LEU A 53 2.24 -6.64 0.62
C LEU A 53 2.59 -7.89 1.43
N ALA A 54 3.57 -8.70 0.99
CA ALA A 54 4.00 -9.89 1.70
C ALA A 54 4.60 -9.59 3.09
N ARG A 55 5.17 -8.40 3.25
CA ARG A 55 5.77 -7.95 4.53
C ARG A 55 4.83 -7.08 5.36
N PHE A 56 3.67 -6.74 4.84
CA PHE A 56 2.65 -6.04 5.61
C PHE A 56 2.02 -7.01 6.61
N ARG A 57 2.05 -6.66 7.88
CA ARG A 57 1.41 -7.40 8.95
C ARG A 57 0.53 -6.46 9.75
N TYR A 58 -0.63 -6.94 10.13
CA TYR A 58 -1.55 -6.24 10.99
C TYR A 58 -2.09 -7.17 12.06
N GLU A 59 -2.41 -6.61 13.19
CA GLU A 59 -3.06 -7.30 14.30
C GLU A 59 -4.11 -6.35 14.91
N VAL A 60 -5.36 -6.80 14.91
CA VAL A 60 -6.46 -6.05 15.51
C VAL A 60 -6.72 -6.65 16.89
N ARG A 61 -6.33 -5.90 17.92
CA ARG A 61 -6.59 -6.21 19.32
C ARG A 61 -7.82 -5.47 19.80
N ASP A 62 -8.28 -5.75 21.00
CA ASP A 62 -9.47 -5.13 21.55
C ASP A 62 -9.26 -3.65 21.91
N ASP A 63 -8.03 -3.26 22.25
CA ASP A 63 -7.62 -1.91 22.67
C ASP A 63 -6.84 -1.12 21.60
N GLU A 64 -6.15 -1.82 20.70
CA GLU A 64 -5.28 -1.18 19.69
C GLU A 64 -5.19 -1.95 18.37
N ILE A 65 -4.84 -1.26 17.30
CA ILE A 65 -4.47 -1.84 16.00
C ILE A 65 -2.96 -1.71 15.84
N ASP A 66 -2.25 -2.84 15.74
CA ASP A 66 -0.80 -2.90 15.45
C ASP A 66 -0.58 -3.09 13.94
N LEU A 67 0.00 -2.10 13.31
CA LEU A 67 0.36 -2.12 11.89
C LEU A 67 1.86 -2.17 11.74
N ARG A 68 2.37 -3.18 11.04
CA ARG A 68 3.78 -3.32 10.69
C ARG A 68 3.96 -3.29 9.19
N ARG A 69 4.75 -2.35 8.70
CA ARG A 69 5.01 -2.16 7.27
C ARG A 69 6.46 -1.77 7.03
N GLY A 70 6.95 -2.07 5.85
CA GLY A 70 8.27 -1.67 5.36
C GLY A 70 9.13 -2.84 4.93
N ILE A 71 10.06 -2.59 4.00
CA ILE A 71 11.00 -3.58 3.45
C ILE A 71 12.37 -3.39 4.09
N VAL A 72 12.93 -2.20 4.00
CA VAL A 72 14.25 -1.82 4.52
C VAL A 72 14.12 -1.18 5.90
N VAL A 73 13.20 -0.23 6.02
CA VAL A 73 12.85 0.41 7.30
C VAL A 73 11.51 -0.14 7.75
N GLN A 74 11.48 -0.82 8.88
CA GLN A 74 10.23 -1.32 9.45
C GLN A 74 9.59 -0.22 10.31
N THR A 75 8.39 0.17 9.93
CA THR A 75 7.57 1.10 10.70
C THR A 75 6.47 0.32 11.41
N ARG A 76 6.40 0.46 12.72
CA ARG A 76 5.32 -0.04 13.55
C ARG A 76 4.44 1.12 13.99
N THR A 77 3.16 1.03 13.67
CA THR A 77 2.17 2.04 14.05
C THR A 77 1.15 1.38 14.95
N LEU A 78 1.04 1.87 16.17
CA LEU A 78 0.02 1.47 17.14
C LEU A 78 -1.09 2.53 17.12
N VAL A 79 -2.31 2.10 16.89
CA VAL A 79 -3.48 2.99 16.84
C VAL A 79 -4.48 2.54 17.91
N PRO A 80 -4.64 3.31 19.00
CA PRO A 80 -5.65 3.02 20.01
C PRO A 80 -7.06 3.05 19.41
N MET A 81 -7.91 2.08 19.77
CA MET A 81 -9.30 2.00 19.28
C MET A 81 -10.10 3.26 19.63
N ALA A 82 -9.89 3.85 20.80
CA ALA A 82 -10.53 5.09 21.22
C ALA A 82 -10.23 6.31 20.32
N ARG A 83 -9.20 6.24 19.48
CA ARG A 83 -8.85 7.29 18.52
C ARG A 83 -9.39 7.07 17.11
N VAL A 84 -9.99 5.92 16.85
CA VAL A 84 -10.62 5.62 15.56
C VAL A 84 -11.95 6.36 15.47
N GLN A 85 -12.09 7.22 14.47
CA GLN A 85 -13.28 8.05 14.26
C GLN A 85 -14.23 7.46 13.24
N HIS A 86 -13.64 6.87 12.18
CA HIS A 86 -14.40 6.34 11.05
C HIS A 86 -13.65 5.19 10.40
N VAL A 87 -14.38 4.17 9.94
CA VAL A 87 -13.82 2.99 9.28
C VAL A 87 -14.60 2.71 8.01
N ASP A 88 -13.89 2.62 6.90
CA ASP A 88 -14.43 2.34 5.58
C ASP A 88 -13.80 1.12 4.93
N THR A 89 -14.50 0.56 3.95
CA THR A 89 -13.94 -0.41 3.03
C THR A 89 -13.72 0.25 1.69
N ARG A 90 -12.49 0.25 1.18
CA ARG A 90 -12.13 0.81 -0.12
C ARG A 90 -11.84 -0.30 -1.12
N ARG A 91 -12.42 -0.16 -2.31
CA ARG A 91 -12.20 -1.03 -3.44
C ARG A 91 -11.83 -0.21 -4.67
N THR A 92 -10.78 -0.60 -5.36
CA THR A 92 -10.42 -0.07 -6.67
C THR A 92 -10.92 -1.04 -7.74
N VAL A 93 -11.04 -0.59 -8.98
CA VAL A 93 -11.45 -1.44 -10.11
C VAL A 93 -10.53 -2.67 -10.22
N LEU A 94 -9.22 -2.45 -10.04
CA LEU A 94 -8.25 -3.53 -10.09
C LEU A 94 -8.40 -4.50 -8.91
N SER A 95 -8.59 -4.00 -7.69
CA SER A 95 -8.77 -4.87 -6.51
C SER A 95 -10.07 -5.69 -6.60
N GLN A 96 -11.15 -5.13 -7.16
CA GLN A 96 -12.40 -5.84 -7.41
C GLN A 96 -12.21 -7.05 -8.34
N SER A 97 -11.40 -6.91 -9.40
CA SER A 97 -11.13 -8.01 -10.34
C SER A 97 -10.45 -9.21 -9.66
N PHE A 98 -9.77 -8.99 -8.53
CA PHE A 98 -9.11 -10.03 -7.75
C PHE A 98 -9.86 -10.41 -6.47
N GLY A 99 -11.08 -9.88 -6.25
CA GLY A 99 -11.87 -10.11 -5.03
C GLY A 99 -11.20 -9.55 -3.77
N LEU A 100 -10.45 -8.46 -3.92
CA LEU A 100 -9.71 -7.82 -2.84
C LEU A 100 -10.32 -6.47 -2.46
N ALA A 101 -10.15 -6.11 -1.21
CA ALA A 101 -10.53 -4.81 -0.64
C ALA A 101 -9.48 -4.33 0.37
N ALA A 102 -9.54 -3.07 0.72
CA ALA A 102 -8.75 -2.48 1.79
C ALA A 102 -9.68 -1.94 2.88
N VAL A 103 -9.27 -2.05 4.13
CA VAL A 103 -9.93 -1.36 5.25
C VAL A 103 -9.17 -0.09 5.54
N VAL A 104 -9.88 1.03 5.50
CA VAL A 104 -9.34 2.37 5.76
C VAL A 104 -9.94 2.87 7.05
N PHE A 105 -9.13 3.30 8.00
CA PHE A 105 -9.62 3.91 9.22
C PHE A 105 -8.97 5.26 9.47
N HIS A 106 -9.80 6.18 9.91
CA HIS A 106 -9.46 7.59 10.11
C HIS A 106 -9.30 7.87 11.59
N THR A 107 -8.26 8.59 11.94
CA THR A 107 -7.97 9.07 13.29
C THR A 107 -7.65 10.55 13.25
N ALA A 108 -7.65 11.22 14.39
CA ALA A 108 -7.21 12.62 14.47
C ALA A 108 -5.75 12.84 14.01
N ALA A 109 -4.92 11.79 14.05
CA ALA A 109 -3.53 11.83 13.61
C ALA A 109 -3.34 11.53 12.11
N GLY A 110 -4.41 11.11 11.42
CA GLY A 110 -4.40 10.80 9.99
C GLY A 110 -5.12 9.51 9.63
N THR A 111 -4.95 9.11 8.39
CA THR A 111 -5.59 7.93 7.80
C THR A 111 -4.61 6.75 7.75
N ASN A 112 -5.08 5.58 8.13
CA ASN A 112 -4.35 4.33 8.01
C ASN A 112 -5.14 3.34 7.16
N GLU A 113 -4.43 2.39 6.52
CA GLU A 113 -5.03 1.43 5.60
C GLU A 113 -4.43 0.04 5.82
N ILE A 114 -5.29 -0.97 5.83
CA ILE A 114 -4.94 -2.39 5.77
C ILE A 114 -5.26 -2.86 4.34
N PRO A 115 -4.26 -3.01 3.47
CA PRO A 115 -4.47 -3.31 2.05
C PRO A 115 -4.63 -4.81 1.80
N ALA A 116 -5.13 -5.14 0.60
CA ALA A 116 -5.11 -6.48 0.01
C ALA A 116 -5.76 -7.59 0.87
N LEU A 117 -6.86 -7.27 1.50
CA LEU A 117 -7.72 -8.24 2.19
C LEU A 117 -8.69 -8.88 1.21
N ARG A 118 -9.11 -10.11 1.46
CA ARG A 118 -10.29 -10.65 0.78
C ARG A 118 -11.52 -9.81 1.15
N GLU A 119 -12.46 -9.67 0.24
CA GLU A 119 -13.63 -8.81 0.46
C GLU A 119 -14.42 -9.18 1.73
N ALA A 120 -14.60 -10.49 1.98
CA ALA A 120 -15.27 -10.98 3.18
C ALA A 120 -14.48 -10.66 4.46
N ASP A 121 -13.15 -10.80 4.43
CA ASP A 121 -12.28 -10.52 5.56
C ASP A 121 -12.24 -9.00 5.85
N ALA A 122 -12.23 -8.17 4.80
CA ALA A 122 -12.28 -6.72 4.92
C ALA A 122 -13.59 -6.25 5.59
N ALA A 123 -14.72 -6.83 5.22
CA ALA A 123 -16.00 -6.53 5.86
C ALA A 123 -15.99 -6.92 7.34
N ALA A 124 -15.53 -8.12 7.67
CA ALA A 124 -15.46 -8.61 9.06
C ALA A 124 -14.52 -7.75 9.92
N ILE A 125 -13.35 -7.37 9.39
CA ILE A 125 -12.38 -6.53 10.09
C ILE A 125 -12.95 -5.12 10.30
N ARG A 126 -13.57 -4.52 9.28
CA ARG A 126 -14.23 -3.23 9.39
C ARG A 126 -15.27 -3.23 10.50
N ASP A 127 -16.15 -4.23 10.52
CA ASP A 127 -17.22 -4.33 11.50
C ASP A 127 -16.66 -4.51 12.92
N ARG A 128 -15.64 -5.38 13.07
CA ARG A 128 -14.96 -5.56 14.35
C ARG A 128 -14.32 -4.27 14.86
N ILE A 129 -13.60 -3.53 14.02
CA ILE A 129 -12.99 -2.25 14.41
C ILE A 129 -14.07 -1.25 14.78
N ALA A 130 -15.17 -1.17 14.01
CA ALA A 130 -16.26 -0.26 14.28
C ALA A 130 -16.98 -0.56 15.61
N ASP A 131 -17.11 -1.83 15.98
CA ASP A 131 -17.71 -2.25 17.23
C ASP A 131 -16.80 -1.94 18.43
N LEU A 132 -15.50 -2.25 18.30
CA LEU A 132 -14.50 -1.96 19.34
C LEU A 132 -14.33 -0.44 19.56
N ALA A 133 -14.35 0.35 18.47
CA ALA A 133 -14.26 1.81 18.57
C ALA A 133 -15.48 2.47 19.22
N ARG A 134 -16.63 1.80 19.22
CA ARG A 134 -17.87 2.27 19.90
C ARG A 134 -17.99 1.78 21.34
N ALA A 135 -17.26 0.74 21.70
CA ALA A 135 -17.29 0.22 23.06
C ALA A 135 -16.84 1.31 24.04
N PRO A 136 -17.64 1.68 25.04
CA PRO A 136 -17.19 2.62 26.06
C PRO A 136 -15.99 2.00 26.79
N GLU A 137 -14.95 2.81 27.03
CA GLU A 137 -13.87 2.41 27.93
C GLU A 137 -14.51 2.02 29.27
N VAL A 138 -14.43 0.73 29.60
CA VAL A 138 -14.79 0.27 30.92
C VAL A 138 -13.67 0.70 31.85
N LEU A 139 -13.92 1.81 32.55
CA LEU A 139 -13.08 2.29 33.64
C LEU A 139 -13.07 1.29 34.80
#